data_b6f072e1bedc5af1c4944e2fe00be616
#
_entry.id   b6f072e1bedc5af1c4944e2fe00be616
#
_cell.length_a   1.000
_cell.length_b   1.000
_cell.length_c   1.000
_cell.angle_alpha   90.00
_cell.angle_beta   90.00
_cell.angle_gamma   90.00
#
_symmetry.space_group_name_H-M   'P 1'
#
loop_
_entity.id
_entity.type
_entity.pdbx_description
1 polymer ?
#
loop_
_entity_poly.entity_id
_entity_poly.type
_entity_poly.pdbx_seq_one_letter_code
_entity_poly.pdbx_strand_id
1 'polypeptide(L)'
;MSKRNLAILDTDMFTPIGRLLQQAMAHGITNDLIFGGLETGQTSLQLLHAESSIQNCAIGSRRVRWDGRVFRYGKPSNIVSVRHFGLKFWYQIGDGLATTLAASSSIGDSTITIADAAATLNEYKGGYVTMFSTPVQTRGILSNTAVSGGNTIITLDEPLTAAVTIASTYTEVLHNPYSNLRLTAGPSGGDAGNDYSSVAGIPCAITTVANYYLWVQTWGPIWVNPHGSSLQDAGITGSERKVVFDCEGSITLEDDATHGPCAGGEDMQPAGFIIDRSAAG
;
A
#
# COMPACT_ATOMS: atom_id res chain seq x y z
N MET A 1 -32.48 20.11 0.36
CA MET A 1 -31.55 19.36 -0.51
C MET A 1 -31.91 17.90 -0.42
N SER A 2 -32.40 17.34 -1.51
CA SER A 2 -32.89 15.97 -1.58
C SER A 2 -31.74 14.99 -1.33
N LYS A 3 -31.87 14.15 -0.33
CA LYS A 3 -31.03 12.96 -0.12
C LYS A 3 -31.26 12.03 -1.32
N ARG A 4 -30.45 12.14 -2.34
CA ARG A 4 -30.42 11.11 -3.40
C ARG A 4 -29.82 9.86 -2.75
N ASN A 5 -30.70 8.96 -2.41
CA ASN A 5 -30.35 7.64 -1.91
C ASN A 5 -29.47 6.94 -2.94
N LEU A 6 -28.35 6.42 -2.50
CA LEU A 6 -27.52 5.44 -3.20
C LEU A 6 -28.26 4.07 -3.34
N ALA A 7 -29.57 4.05 -3.21
CA ALA A 7 -30.45 2.91 -3.22
C ALA A 7 -30.75 2.34 -4.63
N ILE A 8 -29.97 2.72 -5.66
CA ILE A 8 -30.14 2.18 -7.03
C ILE A 8 -29.08 1.11 -7.36
N LEU A 9 -28.19 0.79 -6.42
CA LEU A 9 -27.41 -0.43 -6.56
C LEU A 9 -28.28 -1.57 -5.98
N ASP A 10 -28.84 -2.38 -6.89
CA ASP A 10 -29.54 -3.60 -6.55
C ASP A 10 -28.69 -4.40 -5.55
N THR A 11 -29.11 -4.39 -4.29
CA THR A 11 -28.36 -4.98 -3.19
C THR A 11 -28.23 -6.50 -3.34
N ASP A 12 -29.03 -7.12 -4.18
CA ASP A 12 -29.01 -8.57 -4.41
C ASP A 12 -27.89 -9.00 -5.37
N MET A 13 -27.47 -8.13 -6.28
CA MET A 13 -26.37 -8.44 -7.23
C MET A 13 -24.97 -8.26 -6.61
N PHE A 14 -24.86 -7.55 -5.45
CA PHE A 14 -23.61 -7.28 -4.77
C PHE A 14 -23.73 -7.51 -3.25
N THR A 15 -24.24 -8.66 -2.84
CA THR A 15 -24.49 -9.00 -1.43
C THR A 15 -23.28 -8.72 -0.49
N PRO A 16 -22.01 -8.97 -0.86
CA PRO A 16 -20.86 -8.58 -0.04
C PRO A 16 -20.68 -7.07 0.06
N ILE A 17 -20.88 -6.34 -1.05
CA ILE A 17 -20.75 -4.88 -1.11
C ILE A 17 -21.92 -4.22 -0.39
N GLY A 18 -23.13 -4.76 -0.51
CA GLY A 18 -24.31 -4.28 0.19
C GLY A 18 -24.17 -4.38 1.71
N ARG A 19 -23.61 -5.47 2.23
CA ARG A 19 -23.32 -5.63 3.67
C ARG A 19 -22.24 -4.65 4.15
N LEU A 20 -21.19 -4.44 3.36
CA LEU A 20 -20.15 -3.46 3.64
C LEU A 20 -20.70 -2.03 3.69
N LEU A 21 -21.57 -1.67 2.73
CA LEU A 21 -22.26 -0.38 2.71
C LEU A 21 -23.20 -0.23 3.92
N GLN A 22 -23.95 -1.26 4.28
CA GLN A 22 -24.82 -1.23 5.48
C GLN A 22 -24.00 -1.08 6.77
N GLN A 23 -22.87 -1.79 6.88
CA GLN A 23 -21.97 -1.64 8.03
C GLN A 23 -21.32 -0.24 8.05
N ALA A 24 -20.90 0.28 6.92
CA ALA A 24 -20.35 1.63 6.81
C ALA A 24 -21.40 2.69 7.20
N MET A 25 -22.64 2.52 6.77
CA MET A 25 -23.76 3.42 7.11
C MET A 25 -24.12 3.34 8.58
N ALA A 26 -24.15 2.15 9.18
CA ALA A 26 -24.44 1.95 10.61
C ALA A 26 -23.41 2.61 11.52
N HIS A 27 -22.19 2.80 11.04
CA HIS A 27 -21.09 3.45 11.78
C HIS A 27 -20.86 4.92 11.41
N GLY A 28 -21.83 5.58 10.78
CA GLY A 28 -21.75 7.00 10.43
C GLY A 28 -20.81 7.31 9.25
N ILE A 29 -20.34 6.29 8.52
CA ILE A 29 -19.48 6.44 7.33
C ILE A 29 -20.38 6.42 6.10
N THR A 30 -21.14 7.47 5.92
CA THR A 30 -22.28 7.51 5.01
C THR A 30 -21.95 7.60 3.51
N ASN A 31 -20.67 7.76 3.11
CA ASN A 31 -20.36 8.06 1.71
C ASN A 31 -19.06 7.44 1.21
N ASP A 32 -18.51 6.44 1.88
CA ASP A 32 -17.25 5.81 1.48
C ASP A 32 -17.47 4.35 1.05
N LEU A 33 -16.90 3.98 -0.08
CA LEU A 33 -16.83 2.59 -0.57
C LEU A 33 -15.52 1.96 -0.13
N ILE A 34 -15.57 0.75 0.43
CA ILE A 34 -14.39 0.03 0.89
C ILE A 34 -14.31 -1.31 0.18
N PHE A 35 -13.16 -1.53 -0.44
CA PHE A 35 -12.80 -2.76 -1.13
C PHE A 35 -11.66 -3.44 -0.37
N GLY A 36 -11.78 -4.73 -0.11
CA GLY A 36 -10.80 -5.53 0.65
C GLY A 36 -11.29 -5.99 2.01
N GLY A 37 -12.43 -5.44 2.48
CA GLY A 37 -13.12 -5.92 3.67
C GLY A 37 -12.51 -5.52 5.02
N LEU A 38 -13.25 -5.82 6.07
CA LEU A 38 -12.80 -5.74 7.45
C LEU A 38 -12.05 -7.02 7.82
N GLU A 39 -11.10 -6.92 8.72
CA GLU A 39 -10.48 -8.10 9.31
C GLU A 39 -11.50 -8.89 10.16
N THR A 40 -11.28 -10.18 10.28
CA THR A 40 -12.17 -11.06 11.03
C THR A 40 -12.35 -10.57 12.47
N GLY A 41 -13.60 -10.39 12.87
CA GLY A 41 -13.95 -9.92 14.22
C GLY A 41 -13.98 -8.40 14.37
N GLN A 42 -13.68 -7.62 13.35
CA GLN A 42 -13.79 -6.17 13.41
C GLN A 42 -15.22 -5.70 13.09
N THR A 43 -15.76 -4.86 13.94
CA THR A 43 -17.13 -4.32 13.83
C THR A 43 -17.18 -2.87 13.43
N SER A 44 -16.02 -2.18 13.40
CA SER A 44 -15.93 -0.77 13.08
C SER A 44 -14.79 -0.47 12.13
N LEU A 45 -15.00 0.51 11.27
CA LEU A 45 -13.96 1.02 10.38
C LEU A 45 -13.12 2.06 11.09
N GLN A 46 -11.81 1.97 10.91
CA GLN A 46 -10.90 3.01 11.35
C GLN A 46 -11.20 4.35 10.64
N LEU A 47 -11.27 5.44 11.39
CA LEU A 47 -11.40 6.78 10.81
C LEU A 47 -10.18 7.11 9.93
N LEU A 48 -10.39 7.91 8.88
CA LEU A 48 -9.31 8.27 7.95
C LEU A 48 -8.13 8.96 8.63
N HIS A 49 -8.42 9.81 9.60
CA HIS A 49 -7.42 10.65 10.28
C HIS A 49 -7.05 10.10 11.67
N ALA A 50 -7.20 8.80 11.87
CA ALA A 50 -6.82 8.13 13.12
C ALA A 50 -5.80 7.02 12.86
N GLU A 51 -4.90 6.83 13.81
CA GLU A 51 -4.06 5.63 13.90
C GLU A 51 -4.78 4.53 14.70
N SER A 52 -4.34 3.30 14.57
CA SER A 52 -4.84 2.18 15.37
C SER A 52 -3.73 1.17 15.65
N SER A 53 -3.68 0.68 16.89
CA SER A 53 -2.82 -0.46 17.24
C SER A 53 -3.40 -1.80 16.78
N ILE A 54 -4.69 -1.81 16.40
CA ILE A 54 -5.40 -3.00 15.93
C ILE A 54 -5.64 -2.88 14.44
N GLN A 55 -5.42 -3.97 13.72
CA GLN A 55 -5.73 -4.05 12.31
C GLN A 55 -7.25 -4.11 12.10
N ASN A 56 -7.85 -3.04 11.62
CA ASN A 56 -9.29 -2.93 11.38
C ASN A 56 -9.72 -3.36 9.97
N CYS A 57 -8.81 -3.25 9.00
CA CYS A 57 -9.04 -3.66 7.62
C CYS A 57 -7.89 -4.54 7.14
N ALA A 58 -8.12 -5.32 6.09
CA ALA A 58 -7.03 -6.01 5.41
C ALA A 58 -6.03 -4.98 4.87
N ILE A 59 -4.72 -5.24 5.04
CA ILE A 59 -3.67 -4.36 4.49
C ILE A 59 -3.82 -4.28 2.97
N GLY A 60 -3.68 -3.07 2.43
CA GLY A 60 -3.93 -2.79 1.01
C GLY A 60 -5.41 -2.55 0.67
N SER A 61 -6.35 -2.69 1.62
CA SER A 61 -7.76 -2.37 1.39
C SER A 61 -7.92 -0.99 0.81
N ARG A 62 -8.77 -0.88 -0.21
CA ARG A 62 -9.05 0.38 -0.91
C ARG A 62 -10.31 1.02 -0.38
N ARG A 63 -10.23 2.29 -0.03
CA ARG A 63 -11.38 3.12 0.34
C ARG A 63 -11.52 4.26 -0.66
N VAL A 64 -12.71 4.44 -1.18
CA VAL A 64 -13.03 5.51 -2.14
C VAL A 64 -14.09 6.41 -1.51
N ARG A 65 -13.82 7.71 -1.47
CA ARG A 65 -14.78 8.69 -0.99
C ARG A 65 -15.66 9.22 -2.11
N TRP A 66 -16.77 9.83 -1.74
CA TRP A 66 -17.71 10.47 -2.65
C TRP A 66 -17.08 11.62 -3.47
N ASP A 67 -16.02 12.24 -2.97
CA ASP A 67 -15.25 13.30 -3.64
C ASP A 67 -14.19 12.76 -4.61
N GLY A 68 -14.15 11.45 -4.81
CA GLY A 68 -13.22 10.76 -5.71
C GLY A 68 -11.86 10.47 -5.12
N ARG A 69 -11.56 10.90 -3.89
CA ARG A 69 -10.29 10.56 -3.23
C ARG A 69 -10.22 9.06 -2.94
N VAL A 70 -9.02 8.52 -3.13
CA VAL A 70 -8.74 7.09 -2.92
C VAL A 70 -7.68 6.92 -1.83
N PHE A 71 -7.91 5.96 -0.96
CA PHE A 71 -7.05 5.63 0.16
C PHE A 71 -6.72 4.15 0.16
N ARG A 72 -5.54 3.81 0.70
CA ARG A 72 -5.11 2.45 0.97
C ARG A 72 -4.81 2.28 2.45
N TYR A 73 -5.20 1.13 3.00
CA TYR A 73 -4.90 0.79 4.38
C TYR A 73 -3.50 0.24 4.49
N GLY A 74 -2.69 0.79 5.36
CA GLY A 74 -1.28 0.45 5.45
C GLY A 74 -0.76 0.37 6.88
N LYS A 75 0.43 -0.23 7.00
CA LYS A 75 1.14 -0.41 8.26
C LYS A 75 2.57 0.13 8.10
N PRO A 76 2.88 1.33 8.60
CA PRO A 76 4.24 1.82 8.66
C PRO A 76 5.07 1.03 9.67
N SER A 77 6.29 0.65 9.29
CA SER A 77 7.24 0.00 10.21
C SER A 77 7.93 0.99 11.15
N ASN A 78 7.92 2.27 10.81
CA ASN A 78 8.48 3.35 11.62
C ASN A 78 7.36 4.29 12.09
N ILE A 79 7.67 5.12 13.09
CA ILE A 79 6.78 6.20 13.52
C ILE A 79 6.61 7.19 12.36
N VAL A 80 5.38 7.49 12.01
CA VAL A 80 5.03 8.56 11.06
C VAL A 80 4.87 9.84 11.85
N SER A 81 5.94 10.56 12.06
CA SER A 81 5.98 11.77 12.89
C SER A 81 5.42 13.00 12.20
N VAL A 82 5.32 13.01 10.89
CA VAL A 82 4.85 14.13 10.10
C VAL A 82 3.77 13.71 9.10
N ARG A 83 2.81 14.58 8.89
CA ARG A 83 1.84 14.47 7.78
C ARG A 83 2.40 15.19 6.56
N HIS A 84 1.78 14.98 5.43
CA HIS A 84 2.05 15.74 4.20
C HIS A 84 3.38 15.45 3.51
N PHE A 85 4.09 14.41 3.96
CA PHE A 85 5.20 13.78 3.24
C PHE A 85 4.78 12.41 2.74
N GLY A 86 5.24 12.02 1.56
CA GLY A 86 4.97 10.69 1.01
C GLY A 86 5.56 9.59 1.89
N LEU A 87 4.80 8.54 2.11
CA LEU A 87 5.34 7.28 2.62
C LEU A 87 5.83 6.44 1.46
N LYS A 88 7.01 5.84 1.57
CA LYS A 88 7.56 4.94 0.57
C LYS A 88 7.17 3.49 0.87
N PHE A 89 7.09 2.69 -0.18
CA PHE A 89 7.16 1.25 -0.06
C PHE A 89 8.57 0.87 0.39
N TRP A 90 8.67 0.07 1.46
CA TRP A 90 10.00 -0.38 1.91
C TRP A 90 10.53 -1.54 1.10
N TYR A 91 9.62 -2.40 0.62
CA TYR A 91 10.07 -3.56 -0.16
C TYR A 91 10.59 -3.11 -1.51
N GLN A 92 11.89 -3.26 -1.69
CA GLN A 92 12.59 -2.99 -2.94
C GLN A 92 12.45 -4.17 -3.89
N ILE A 93 12.78 -3.94 -5.14
CA ILE A 93 13.01 -5.01 -6.11
C ILE A 93 14.12 -5.91 -5.53
N GLY A 94 13.80 -7.17 -5.20
CA GLY A 94 14.71 -8.12 -4.58
C GLY A 94 14.45 -8.44 -3.11
N ASP A 95 13.55 -7.71 -2.43
CA ASP A 95 13.13 -8.05 -1.05
C ASP A 95 12.06 -9.16 -1.00
N GLY A 96 11.68 -9.70 -2.14
CA GLY A 96 10.91 -10.93 -2.19
C GLY A 96 11.70 -12.10 -1.61
N LEU A 97 11.05 -12.97 -0.86
CA LEU A 97 11.67 -14.23 -0.45
C LEU A 97 11.86 -15.14 -1.67
N ALA A 98 13.07 -15.17 -2.19
CA ALA A 98 13.48 -16.13 -3.19
C ALA A 98 13.76 -17.47 -2.50
N THR A 99 12.93 -18.46 -2.75
CA THR A 99 13.02 -19.76 -2.08
C THR A 99 12.63 -20.92 -2.99
N THR A 100 12.62 -22.11 -2.43
CA THR A 100 12.18 -23.34 -3.10
C THR A 100 10.96 -23.92 -2.42
N LEU A 101 10.25 -24.76 -3.12
CA LEU A 101 9.20 -25.57 -2.50
C LEU A 101 9.82 -26.58 -1.53
N ALA A 102 9.22 -26.71 -0.35
CA ALA A 102 9.55 -27.73 0.62
C ALA A 102 8.75 -29.03 0.40
N ALA A 103 7.64 -28.96 -0.33
CA ALA A 103 6.84 -30.10 -0.75
C ALA A 103 6.26 -29.86 -2.14
N SER A 104 6.04 -30.93 -2.91
CA SER A 104 5.30 -30.86 -4.17
C SER A 104 3.81 -30.68 -3.92
N SER A 105 3.12 -29.96 -4.82
CA SER A 105 1.66 -29.78 -4.77
C SER A 105 1.06 -30.14 -6.14
N SER A 106 -0.16 -30.67 -6.11
CA SER A 106 -0.88 -31.15 -7.28
C SER A 106 -1.75 -30.06 -7.90
N ILE A 107 -2.21 -30.28 -9.11
CA ILE A 107 -3.26 -29.47 -9.75
C ILE A 107 -4.49 -29.49 -8.83
N GLY A 108 -5.07 -28.31 -8.60
CA GLY A 108 -6.25 -28.14 -7.75
C GLY A 108 -5.95 -27.85 -6.28
N ASP A 109 -4.68 -27.99 -5.85
CA ASP A 109 -4.31 -27.63 -4.48
C ASP A 109 -4.38 -26.10 -4.29
N SER A 110 -4.93 -25.68 -3.16
CA SER A 110 -5.00 -24.28 -2.74
C SER A 110 -3.94 -23.92 -1.70
N THR A 111 -2.98 -24.79 -1.47
CA THR A 111 -1.85 -24.55 -0.57
C THR A 111 -0.55 -25.04 -1.19
N ILE A 112 0.52 -24.34 -0.83
CA ILE A 112 1.90 -24.76 -1.13
C ILE A 112 2.74 -24.70 0.14
N THR A 113 3.79 -25.49 0.20
CA THR A 113 4.76 -25.44 1.29
C THR A 113 6.10 -24.97 0.74
N ILE A 114 6.60 -23.87 1.31
CA ILE A 114 7.89 -23.28 0.93
C ILE A 114 8.94 -23.49 2.02
N ALA A 115 10.21 -23.50 1.64
CA ALA A 115 11.33 -23.49 2.57
C ALA A 115 11.53 -22.05 3.07
N ASP A 116 11.09 -21.78 4.28
CA ASP A 116 11.22 -20.48 4.94
C ASP A 116 11.35 -20.69 6.45
N ALA A 117 12.51 -20.32 6.99
CA ALA A 117 12.88 -20.56 8.37
C ALA A 117 12.52 -19.40 9.32
N ALA A 118 11.91 -18.33 8.81
CA ALA A 118 11.72 -17.10 9.59
C ALA A 118 10.27 -16.56 9.59
N ALA A 119 9.38 -17.07 8.74
CA ALA A 119 8.03 -16.54 8.58
C ALA A 119 7.23 -16.50 9.89
N THR A 120 6.63 -15.37 10.14
CA THR A 120 5.61 -15.22 11.17
C THR A 120 4.22 -15.51 10.61
N LEU A 121 3.24 -15.72 11.50
CA LEU A 121 1.86 -15.98 11.09
C LEU A 121 1.30 -14.79 10.27
N ASN A 122 0.78 -15.07 9.08
CA ASN A 122 0.17 -14.10 8.17
C ASN A 122 1.11 -12.98 7.68
N GLU A 123 2.41 -13.19 7.73
CA GLU A 123 3.40 -12.22 7.25
C GLU A 123 3.21 -11.87 5.78
N TYR A 124 2.93 -12.87 4.95
CA TYR A 124 2.75 -12.71 3.50
C TYR A 124 1.30 -12.45 3.08
N LYS A 125 0.37 -12.37 4.03
CA LYS A 125 -1.05 -12.16 3.74
C LYS A 125 -1.29 -10.91 2.88
N GLY A 126 -2.04 -11.08 1.79
CA GLY A 126 -2.34 -10.03 0.83
C GLY A 126 -1.20 -9.70 -0.14
N GLY A 127 -0.09 -10.42 -0.05
CA GLY A 127 0.99 -10.43 -1.03
C GLY A 127 0.74 -11.41 -2.16
N TYR A 128 1.81 -11.75 -2.87
CA TYR A 128 1.78 -12.64 -4.03
C TYR A 128 2.87 -13.70 -3.93
N VAL A 129 2.61 -14.85 -4.51
CA VAL A 129 3.62 -15.88 -4.73
C VAL A 129 3.68 -16.24 -6.21
N THR A 130 4.88 -16.24 -6.77
CA THR A 130 5.16 -16.69 -8.14
C THR A 130 5.94 -17.99 -8.08
N MET A 131 5.39 -19.00 -8.72
CA MET A 131 6.01 -20.33 -8.86
C MET A 131 6.50 -20.48 -10.29
N PHE A 132 7.81 -20.61 -10.47
CA PHE A 132 8.46 -20.74 -11.78
C PHE A 132 8.39 -22.17 -12.27
N SER A 133 7.15 -22.68 -12.40
CA SER A 133 6.83 -23.97 -13.00
C SER A 133 6.59 -23.83 -14.51
N THR A 134 6.19 -24.88 -15.16
CA THR A 134 5.75 -24.85 -16.56
C THR A 134 4.27 -25.26 -16.62
N PRO A 135 3.34 -24.33 -16.87
CA PRO A 135 3.51 -22.88 -17.01
C PRO A 135 3.84 -22.17 -15.68
N VAL A 136 4.40 -20.97 -15.75
CA VAL A 136 4.57 -20.09 -14.58
C VAL A 136 3.21 -19.72 -14.00
N GLN A 137 3.09 -19.77 -12.68
CA GLN A 137 1.86 -19.46 -11.97
C GLN A 137 2.11 -18.39 -10.92
N THR A 138 1.28 -17.34 -10.92
CA THR A 138 1.25 -16.34 -9.85
C THR A 138 -0.10 -16.40 -9.15
N ARG A 139 -0.10 -16.37 -7.81
CA ARG A 139 -1.30 -16.41 -6.96
C ARG A 139 -1.22 -15.36 -5.87
N GLY A 140 -2.36 -14.84 -5.47
CA GLY A 140 -2.49 -14.04 -4.26
C GLY A 140 -2.39 -14.91 -3.00
N ILE A 141 -1.92 -14.34 -1.92
CA ILE A 141 -1.73 -15.02 -0.64
C ILE A 141 -2.87 -14.63 0.30
N LEU A 142 -3.71 -15.60 0.67
CA LEU A 142 -4.78 -15.39 1.66
C LEU A 142 -4.25 -15.45 3.10
N SER A 143 -3.30 -16.35 3.35
CA SER A 143 -2.68 -16.53 4.66
C SER A 143 -1.40 -17.34 4.56
N ASN A 144 -0.57 -17.27 5.58
CA ASN A 144 0.52 -18.22 5.78
C ASN A 144 0.62 -18.64 7.25
N THR A 145 1.12 -19.84 7.49
CA THR A 145 1.45 -20.30 8.86
C THR A 145 2.71 -19.61 9.36
N ALA A 146 2.91 -19.59 10.68
CA ALA A 146 4.24 -19.39 11.23
C ALA A 146 5.13 -20.56 10.82
N VAL A 147 6.44 -20.32 10.81
CA VAL A 147 7.44 -21.34 10.49
C VAL A 147 7.31 -22.56 11.41
N SER A 148 7.40 -23.76 10.82
CA SER A 148 7.46 -25.02 11.54
C SER A 148 8.43 -25.97 10.81
N GLY A 149 9.47 -26.42 11.49
CA GLY A 149 10.47 -27.30 10.89
C GLY A 149 11.23 -26.69 9.70
N GLY A 150 11.39 -25.37 9.67
CA GLY A 150 12.03 -24.65 8.57
C GLY A 150 11.15 -24.41 7.35
N ASN A 151 9.85 -24.67 7.47
CA ASN A 151 8.89 -24.55 6.38
C ASN A 151 7.70 -23.68 6.76
N THR A 152 7.08 -23.07 5.75
CA THR A 152 5.87 -22.26 5.87
C THR A 152 4.84 -22.73 4.85
N ILE A 153 3.59 -22.87 5.28
CA ILE A 153 2.47 -23.20 4.39
C ILE A 153 1.79 -21.91 3.98
N ILE A 154 1.66 -21.70 2.68
CA ILE A 154 0.95 -20.56 2.07
C ILE A 154 -0.40 -21.04 1.55
N THR A 155 -1.47 -20.35 1.91
CA THR A 155 -2.82 -20.53 1.35
C THR A 155 -3.02 -19.54 0.20
N LEU A 156 -3.41 -20.06 -0.95
CA LEU A 156 -3.56 -19.33 -2.20
C LEU A 156 -5.00 -18.83 -2.36
N ASP A 157 -5.17 -17.74 -3.08
CA ASP A 157 -6.49 -17.17 -3.45
C ASP A 157 -7.21 -18.02 -4.52
N GLU A 158 -6.43 -18.71 -5.37
CA GLU A 158 -6.93 -19.62 -6.40
C GLU A 158 -6.12 -20.93 -6.41
N PRO A 159 -6.76 -22.06 -6.76
CA PRO A 159 -6.07 -23.34 -6.87
C PRO A 159 -4.98 -23.32 -7.94
N LEU A 160 -4.02 -24.24 -7.80
CA LEU A 160 -3.00 -24.48 -8.80
C LEU A 160 -3.61 -25.03 -10.09
N THR A 161 -3.20 -24.48 -11.22
CA THR A 161 -3.60 -24.94 -12.57
C THR A 161 -2.62 -25.94 -13.18
N ALA A 162 -1.42 -26.06 -12.60
CA ALA A 162 -0.41 -27.06 -12.94
C ALA A 162 0.28 -27.53 -11.67
N ALA A 163 0.74 -28.77 -11.65
CA ALA A 163 1.50 -29.31 -10.54
C ALA A 163 2.84 -28.58 -10.39
N VAL A 164 3.28 -28.42 -9.15
CA VAL A 164 4.57 -27.84 -8.80
C VAL A 164 5.39 -28.88 -8.03
N THR A 165 6.67 -29.00 -8.37
CA THR A 165 7.53 -30.05 -7.80
C THR A 165 8.72 -29.48 -7.05
N ILE A 166 9.05 -30.07 -5.92
CA ILE A 166 10.13 -29.64 -5.02
C ILE A 166 11.49 -29.51 -5.74
N ALA A 167 11.76 -30.34 -6.72
CA ALA A 167 13.07 -30.40 -7.37
C ALA A 167 13.24 -29.38 -8.52
N SER A 168 12.16 -28.84 -9.05
CA SER A 168 12.18 -28.03 -10.29
C SER A 168 11.48 -26.70 -10.21
N THR A 169 10.81 -26.40 -9.09
CA THR A 169 10.06 -25.15 -8.95
C THR A 169 10.76 -24.19 -8.00
N TYR A 170 11.33 -23.16 -8.57
CA TYR A 170 11.75 -21.98 -7.82
C TYR A 170 10.53 -21.13 -7.50
N THR A 171 10.54 -20.46 -6.36
CA THR A 171 9.40 -19.71 -5.87
C THR A 171 9.84 -18.34 -5.35
N GLU A 172 9.11 -17.33 -5.68
CA GLU A 172 9.30 -15.96 -5.17
C GLU A 172 8.04 -15.51 -4.44
N VAL A 173 8.20 -15.10 -3.19
CA VAL A 173 7.12 -14.61 -2.33
C VAL A 173 7.30 -13.12 -2.12
N LEU A 174 6.29 -12.36 -2.50
CA LEU A 174 6.25 -10.91 -2.36
C LEU A 174 5.27 -10.53 -1.25
N HIS A 175 5.72 -9.68 -0.35
CA HIS A 175 4.86 -9.12 0.69
C HIS A 175 3.80 -8.17 0.10
N ASN A 176 2.74 -7.93 0.86
CA ASN A 176 1.83 -6.84 0.52
C ASN A 176 2.61 -5.50 0.57
N PRO A 177 2.61 -4.71 -0.50
CA PRO A 177 3.42 -3.47 -0.54
C PRO A 177 3.03 -2.46 0.55
N TYR A 178 1.79 -2.51 1.07
CA TYR A 178 1.34 -1.64 2.15
C TYR A 178 1.61 -2.20 3.55
N SER A 179 2.22 -3.38 3.69
CA SER A 179 2.51 -3.99 5.00
C SER A 179 3.75 -3.42 5.68
N ASN A 180 4.59 -2.72 4.95
CA ASN A 180 5.82 -2.11 5.45
C ASN A 180 6.06 -0.77 4.76
N LEU A 181 5.32 0.24 5.19
CA LEU A 181 5.52 1.61 4.71
C LEU A 181 6.56 2.30 5.58
N ARG A 182 7.31 3.23 5.00
CA ARG A 182 8.27 4.04 5.74
C ARG A 182 8.13 5.51 5.42
N LEU A 183 8.26 6.34 6.45
CA LEU A 183 8.55 7.74 6.25
C LEU A 183 9.98 7.82 5.70
N THR A 184 10.16 8.52 4.61
CA THR A 184 11.50 8.78 4.10
C THR A 184 12.26 9.62 5.12
N ALA A 185 13.35 9.09 5.60
CA ALA A 185 14.32 9.93 6.30
C ALA A 185 14.84 10.96 5.28
N GLY A 186 14.89 12.22 5.66
CA GLY A 186 15.53 13.26 4.86
C GLY A 186 16.99 12.90 4.50
N PRO A 187 17.66 13.70 3.70
CA PRO A 187 18.97 13.40 3.10
C PRO A 187 20.08 13.01 4.07
N SER A 188 19.87 13.17 5.36
CA SER A 188 20.80 12.80 6.43
C SER A 188 20.47 11.49 7.15
N GLY A 189 19.43 10.81 6.78
CA GLY A 189 18.93 9.61 7.49
C GLY A 189 19.35 8.30 6.82
N GLY A 190 20.61 7.96 6.78
CA GLY A 190 21.17 6.60 6.82
C GLY A 190 20.78 5.55 5.77
N ASP A 191 19.76 5.75 4.97
CA ASP A 191 19.36 4.85 3.88
C ASP A 191 19.89 5.34 2.51
N ALA A 192 21.07 5.96 2.54
CA ALA A 192 21.78 6.45 1.36
C ALA A 192 22.20 5.29 0.43
N GLY A 193 21.28 4.74 -0.26
CA GLY A 193 21.47 3.64 -1.22
C GLY A 193 20.16 3.04 -1.70
N ASN A 194 19.03 3.47 -1.12
CA ASN A 194 17.73 2.90 -1.38
C ASN A 194 16.72 3.92 -1.93
N ASP A 195 17.19 4.85 -2.74
CA ASP A 195 16.43 5.98 -3.25
C ASP A 195 15.39 5.61 -4.32
N TYR A 196 15.34 4.35 -4.72
CA TYR A 196 14.46 3.87 -5.78
C TYR A 196 13.07 3.40 -5.30
N SER A 197 12.76 3.53 -4.01
CA SER A 197 11.45 3.13 -3.51
C SER A 197 10.38 4.13 -3.90
N SER A 198 9.36 3.66 -4.61
CA SER A 198 8.22 4.48 -4.98
C SER A 198 7.44 4.97 -3.78
N VAL A 199 6.91 6.18 -3.86
CA VAL A 199 5.98 6.73 -2.87
C VAL A 199 4.64 6.01 -2.97
N ALA A 200 4.21 5.42 -1.87
CA ALA A 200 2.93 4.70 -1.76
C ALA A 200 1.73 5.64 -1.67
N GLY A 201 1.94 6.84 -1.14
CA GLY A 201 0.93 7.87 -0.94
C GLY A 201 1.21 8.74 0.29
N ILE A 202 0.27 9.60 0.62
CA ILE A 202 0.39 10.58 1.72
C ILE A 202 -0.39 10.08 2.94
N PRO A 203 0.23 9.99 4.14
CA PRO A 203 -0.43 9.52 5.34
C PRO A 203 -1.54 10.46 5.80
N CYS A 204 -2.70 9.90 6.13
CA CYS A 204 -3.84 10.66 6.65
C CYS A 204 -3.72 10.97 8.15
N ALA A 205 -2.88 10.26 8.87
CA ALA A 205 -2.61 10.43 10.29
C ALA A 205 -1.11 10.35 10.57
N ILE A 206 -0.67 10.91 11.69
CA ILE A 206 0.62 10.55 12.28
C ILE A 206 0.46 9.27 13.08
N THR A 207 1.54 8.53 13.31
CA THR A 207 1.55 7.41 14.25
C THR A 207 2.44 7.74 15.44
N THR A 208 1.99 7.38 16.64
CA THR A 208 2.73 7.60 17.89
C THR A 208 3.67 6.44 18.19
N VAL A 209 3.41 5.29 17.58
CA VAL A 209 4.17 4.06 17.72
C VAL A 209 4.38 3.41 16.35
N ALA A 210 5.52 2.78 16.16
CA ALA A 210 5.80 1.97 14.97
C ALA A 210 4.80 0.80 14.84
N ASN A 211 4.54 0.37 13.64
CA ASN A 211 3.62 -0.73 13.33
C ASN A 211 2.13 -0.47 13.65
N TYR A 212 1.74 0.77 13.90
CA TYR A 212 0.33 1.14 13.95
C TYR A 212 -0.23 1.30 12.54
N TYR A 213 -1.52 1.06 12.40
CA TYR A 213 -2.22 1.08 11.12
C TYR A 213 -2.80 2.45 10.84
N LEU A 214 -2.77 2.86 9.58
CA LEU A 214 -3.35 4.12 9.12
C LEU A 214 -3.83 4.04 7.67
N TRP A 215 -4.61 5.04 7.25
CA TRP A 215 -4.97 5.25 5.85
C TRP A 215 -3.96 6.16 5.16
N VAL A 216 -3.60 5.80 3.94
CA VAL A 216 -2.70 6.56 3.07
C VAL A 216 -3.49 7.00 1.85
N GLN A 217 -3.51 8.29 1.56
CA GLN A 217 -4.16 8.80 0.35
C GLN A 217 -3.27 8.55 -0.86
N THR A 218 -3.82 7.87 -1.86
CA THR A 218 -3.11 7.47 -3.09
C THR A 218 -3.60 8.20 -4.33
N TRP A 219 -4.73 8.91 -4.23
CA TRP A 219 -5.31 9.66 -5.34
C TRP A 219 -6.21 10.79 -4.86
N GLY A 220 -6.29 11.86 -5.70
CA GLY A 220 -7.18 13.00 -5.51
C GLY A 220 -6.52 14.17 -4.79
N PRO A 221 -7.23 15.30 -4.63
CA PRO A 221 -6.67 16.51 -4.04
C PRO A 221 -6.16 16.30 -2.62
N ILE A 222 -4.93 16.72 -2.35
CA ILE A 222 -4.29 16.66 -1.04
C ILE A 222 -3.28 17.79 -0.92
N TRP A 223 -3.07 18.26 0.30
CA TRP A 223 -1.97 19.15 0.60
C TRP A 223 -0.71 18.33 0.87
N VAL A 224 0.39 18.65 0.16
CA VAL A 224 1.70 18.00 0.32
C VAL A 224 2.72 19.08 0.62
N ASN A 225 3.70 18.76 1.47
CA ASN A 225 4.76 19.68 1.82
C ASN A 225 5.69 19.91 0.61
N PRO A 226 5.91 21.18 0.20
CA PRO A 226 6.90 21.48 -0.82
C PRO A 226 8.31 21.30 -0.26
N HIS A 227 9.24 20.87 -1.11
CA HIS A 227 10.65 20.82 -0.76
C HIS A 227 11.24 22.24 -0.79
N GLY A 228 11.67 22.75 0.37
CA GLY A 228 12.38 24.03 0.49
C GLY A 228 11.72 25.18 -0.27
N SER A 229 12.51 25.87 -1.10
CA SER A 229 12.07 26.96 -1.97
C SER A 229 11.64 26.52 -3.37
N SER A 230 11.66 25.22 -3.66
CA SER A 230 11.47 24.70 -5.03
C SER A 230 10.14 25.07 -5.68
N LEU A 231 9.09 25.30 -4.87
CA LEU A 231 7.80 25.77 -5.39
C LEU A 231 7.66 27.30 -5.40
N GLN A 232 8.69 28.06 -5.01
CA GLN A 232 8.58 29.52 -5.03
C GLN A 232 8.39 30.06 -6.44
N ASP A 233 8.97 29.40 -7.43
CA ASP A 233 8.87 29.78 -8.84
C ASP A 233 7.67 29.17 -9.56
N ALA A 234 6.94 28.25 -8.91
CA ALA A 234 5.74 27.67 -9.47
C ALA A 234 4.68 28.75 -9.78
N GLY A 235 4.48 28.99 -11.06
CA GLY A 235 3.48 29.94 -11.56
C GLY A 235 3.89 31.41 -11.57
N ILE A 236 5.17 31.76 -11.28
CA ILE A 236 5.68 33.13 -11.38
C ILE A 236 6.26 33.39 -12.77
N THR A 237 6.97 32.44 -13.34
CA THR A 237 7.67 32.59 -14.63
C THR A 237 7.12 31.70 -15.73
N GLY A 238 6.24 30.77 -15.40
CA GLY A 238 5.74 29.80 -16.37
C GLY A 238 4.44 29.16 -15.94
N SER A 239 3.91 28.36 -16.81
CA SER A 239 2.72 27.54 -16.62
C SER A 239 3.03 26.21 -15.93
N GLU A 240 4.16 26.09 -15.30
CA GLU A 240 4.63 24.84 -14.68
C GLU A 240 3.78 24.49 -13.48
N ARG A 241 3.09 23.38 -13.60
CA ARG A 241 2.20 22.86 -12.55
C ARG A 241 2.47 21.39 -12.25
N LYS A 242 3.30 20.74 -13.07
CA LYS A 242 3.62 19.34 -12.87
C LYS A 242 4.61 19.20 -11.72
N VAL A 243 4.30 18.31 -10.82
CA VAL A 243 5.11 18.03 -9.63
C VAL A 243 5.49 16.57 -9.57
N VAL A 244 6.65 16.32 -9.02
CA VAL A 244 7.20 15.00 -8.75
C VAL A 244 7.47 14.83 -7.26
N PHE A 245 7.51 13.60 -6.79
CA PHE A 245 7.95 13.33 -5.43
C PHE A 245 9.47 13.40 -5.35
N ASP A 246 9.95 14.15 -4.38
CA ASP A 246 11.34 14.13 -3.96
C ASP A 246 11.65 12.87 -3.12
N CYS A 247 12.92 12.53 -2.98
CA CYS A 247 13.38 11.38 -2.22
C CYS A 247 12.98 11.39 -0.74
N GLU A 248 12.71 12.54 -0.17
CA GLU A 248 12.18 12.67 1.19
C GLU A 248 10.64 12.61 1.27
N GLY A 249 9.96 12.41 0.13
CA GLY A 249 8.49 12.36 0.05
C GLY A 249 7.80 13.71 0.02
N SER A 250 8.53 14.83 -0.03
CA SER A 250 8.01 16.15 -0.39
C SER A 250 7.74 16.21 -1.90
N ILE A 251 7.24 17.34 -2.38
CA ILE A 251 7.05 17.57 -3.82
C ILE A 251 7.94 18.72 -4.31
N THR A 252 8.42 18.58 -5.53
CA THR A 252 9.15 19.60 -6.26
C THR A 252 8.60 19.77 -7.68
N LEU A 253 8.95 20.85 -8.38
CA LEU A 253 8.63 20.98 -9.80
C LEU A 253 9.46 19.99 -10.62
N GLU A 254 8.91 19.48 -11.71
CA GLU A 254 9.57 18.47 -12.54
C GLU A 254 10.89 18.95 -13.15
N ASP A 255 10.96 20.24 -13.50
CA ASP A 255 12.14 20.84 -14.12
C ASP A 255 13.15 21.42 -13.12
N ASP A 256 12.83 21.42 -11.84
CA ASP A 256 13.73 21.91 -10.79
C ASP A 256 14.73 20.83 -10.35
N ALA A 257 15.43 20.25 -11.34
CA ALA A 257 16.43 19.20 -11.13
C ALA A 257 17.63 19.62 -10.24
N THR A 258 17.68 20.90 -9.82
CA THR A 258 18.79 21.43 -9.03
C THR A 258 18.54 21.46 -7.53
N HIS A 259 17.32 21.20 -7.07
CA HIS A 259 16.91 21.43 -5.70
C HIS A 259 16.51 20.18 -4.91
N GLY A 260 16.67 18.99 -5.47
CA GLY A 260 16.42 17.76 -4.74
C GLY A 260 17.68 17.20 -4.09
N PRO A 261 17.61 16.65 -2.87
CA PRO A 261 18.72 15.92 -2.26
C PRO A 261 19.06 14.62 -3.02
N CYS A 262 18.21 14.21 -3.92
CA CYS A 262 18.43 13.12 -4.87
C CYS A 262 19.20 13.62 -6.08
N ALA A 263 20.45 14.03 -5.87
CA ALA A 263 21.35 14.50 -6.91
C ALA A 263 21.69 13.36 -7.90
N GLY A 264 20.83 13.13 -8.86
CA GLY A 264 21.06 12.10 -9.87
C GLY A 264 20.37 12.38 -11.20
N GLY A 265 19.50 13.36 -11.29
CA GLY A 265 18.80 13.69 -12.56
C GLY A 265 17.97 12.55 -13.12
N GLU A 266 17.54 11.63 -12.27
CA GLU A 266 16.85 10.43 -12.67
C GLU A 266 15.33 10.61 -12.60
N ASP A 267 14.60 9.81 -13.33
CA ASP A 267 13.14 9.87 -13.50
C ASP A 267 12.42 9.82 -12.14
N MET A 268 12.11 10.98 -11.58
CA MET A 268 11.36 11.08 -10.34
C MET A 268 9.91 10.63 -10.53
N GLN A 269 9.33 10.03 -9.49
CA GLN A 269 7.95 9.58 -9.55
C GLN A 269 6.99 10.77 -9.68
N PRO A 270 6.13 10.82 -10.72
CA PRO A 270 5.11 11.85 -10.86
C PRO A 270 4.19 11.87 -9.64
N ALA A 271 4.02 13.04 -9.03
CA ALA A 271 3.10 13.25 -7.91
C ALA A 271 1.75 13.82 -8.37
N GLY A 272 1.74 14.55 -9.50
CA GLY A 272 0.55 15.16 -10.03
C GLY A 272 0.78 16.59 -10.53
N PHE A 273 -0.15 17.48 -10.20
CA PHE A 273 -0.04 18.89 -10.57
C PHE A 273 -0.62 19.80 -9.48
N ILE A 274 -0.12 21.00 -9.42
CA ILE A 274 -0.58 22.02 -8.47
C ILE A 274 -1.96 22.51 -8.89
N ILE A 275 -2.95 22.32 -8.03
CA ILE A 275 -4.32 22.86 -8.22
C ILE A 275 -4.36 24.30 -7.77
N ASP A 276 -3.85 24.57 -6.57
CA ASP A 276 -3.81 25.86 -5.94
C ASP A 276 -2.55 25.99 -5.09
N ARG A 277 -2.00 27.19 -5.06
CA ARG A 277 -0.87 27.56 -4.22
C ARG A 277 -1.37 28.49 -3.15
N SER A 278 -1.43 28.04 -1.91
CA SER A 278 -1.63 28.99 -0.81
C SER A 278 -0.42 29.93 -0.79
N ALA A 279 -0.66 31.20 -1.00
CA ALA A 279 0.37 32.19 -0.72
C ALA A 279 0.77 31.99 0.75
N ALA A 280 2.02 31.60 0.99
CA ALA A 280 2.59 31.70 2.31
C ALA A 280 2.49 33.16 2.71
N GLY A 281 1.68 33.44 3.75
CA GLY A 281 1.61 34.73 4.35
C GLY A 281 2.92 35.09 5.04
#